data_b8bf59a70db424e259cc6dc2d59b4ac1
#
_entry.id   b8bf59a70db424e259cc6dc2d59b4ac1
#
_cell.length_a   1.000
_cell.length_b   1.000
_cell.length_c   1.000
_cell.angle_alpha   90.00
_cell.angle_beta   90.00
_cell.angle_gamma   90.00
#
_symmetry.space_group_name_H-M   'P 1'
#
loop_
_entity.id
_entity.type
_entity.pdbx_description
1 polymer ?
#
loop_
_entity_poly.entity_id
_entity_poly.type
_entity_poly.pdbx_seq_one_letter_code
_entity_poly.pdbx_strand_id
1 'polypeptide(L)'
;MKKFLFVVVVLMSVFFYWWGHDINKIEIIRVGSDCGYPPQNWEEDRSTNSNVPISNKAGFYAEGYDIQIARRVAGNIGAKLEVKKIAWSDLFSALNRREIDAVFSGLLDTKAHKEQAAFTETYEVRKTEYVLLMNKGSRYSVRKRIDDFAGVVLIARTGTTFEAAIDQIPGAKHAPSVENVDDMMKKVIAHEADGALVDIDTGRSCEKTYPHLKMIRFPEGKGFTLPYTGICAAVRKRDKHLLEAINSALEDISPRDRQRIMDATIAREWENLRQY
;
A
#
# COMPACT_ATOMS: atom_id res chain seq x y z
N MET A 1 49.62 -33.28 24.14
CA MET A 1 49.44 -31.85 23.71
C MET A 1 49.01 -31.70 22.26
N LYS A 2 49.69 -32.26 21.23
CA LYS A 2 49.32 -32.07 19.79
C LYS A 2 47.90 -32.53 19.45
N LYS A 3 47.39 -33.65 20.00
CA LYS A 3 46.01 -34.14 19.75
C LYS A 3 44.94 -33.23 20.39
N PHE A 4 45.20 -32.62 21.53
CA PHE A 4 44.28 -31.71 22.20
C PHE A 4 44.17 -30.38 21.43
N LEU A 5 45.29 -29.86 20.93
CA LEU A 5 45.30 -28.64 20.12
C LEU A 5 44.51 -28.80 18.80
N PHE A 6 44.65 -29.99 18.17
CA PHE A 6 43.90 -30.28 16.93
C PHE A 6 42.39 -30.31 17.13
N VAL A 7 41.92 -30.92 18.27
CA VAL A 7 40.49 -30.94 18.63
C VAL A 7 39.95 -29.54 18.88
N VAL A 8 40.70 -28.67 19.57
CA VAL A 8 40.31 -27.28 19.84
C VAL A 8 40.22 -26.47 18.54
N VAL A 9 41.15 -26.63 17.62
CA VAL A 9 41.13 -25.95 16.32
C VAL A 9 39.96 -26.40 15.47
N VAL A 10 39.63 -27.69 15.47
CA VAL A 10 38.43 -28.20 14.72
C VAL A 10 37.14 -27.70 15.37
N LEU A 11 37.04 -27.67 16.70
CA LEU A 11 35.87 -27.12 17.39
C LEU A 11 35.71 -25.62 17.14
N MET A 12 36.79 -24.85 17.15
CA MET A 12 36.78 -23.42 16.78
C MET A 12 36.40 -23.21 15.33
N SER A 13 36.93 -23.99 14.40
CA SER A 13 36.55 -23.86 12.98
C SER A 13 35.08 -24.24 12.70
N VAL A 14 34.55 -25.25 13.39
CA VAL A 14 33.12 -25.60 13.38
C VAL A 14 32.28 -24.48 14.02
N PHE A 15 32.74 -23.96 15.17
CA PHE A 15 32.08 -22.81 15.83
C PHE A 15 32.07 -21.55 14.94
N PHE A 16 33.19 -21.21 14.29
CA PHE A 16 33.25 -20.10 13.32
C PHE A 16 32.48 -20.38 12.04
N TYR A 17 32.41 -21.62 11.58
CA TYR A 17 31.57 -22.02 10.46
C TYR A 17 30.08 -21.89 10.79
N TRP A 18 29.68 -22.29 12.02
CA TRP A 18 28.31 -22.11 12.51
C TRP A 18 27.99 -20.66 12.87
N TRP A 19 28.96 -19.89 13.38
CA TRP A 19 28.79 -18.46 13.65
C TRP A 19 28.78 -17.61 12.38
N GLY A 20 29.47 -18.04 11.33
CA GLY A 20 29.42 -17.40 9.99
C GLY A 20 28.16 -17.75 9.20
N HIS A 21 27.36 -18.73 9.62
CA HIS A 21 26.02 -18.90 9.12
C HIS A 21 25.15 -17.86 9.84
N ASP A 22 24.80 -16.84 9.08
CA ASP A 22 24.04 -15.66 9.51
C ASP A 22 22.66 -16.13 10.02
N ILE A 23 22.57 -16.38 11.35
CA ILE A 23 21.31 -16.79 12.03
C ILE A 23 20.21 -15.75 11.85
N ASN A 24 20.54 -14.59 11.29
CA ASN A 24 19.63 -13.48 10.99
C ASN A 24 19.28 -13.36 9.50
N LYS A 25 19.73 -14.31 8.64
CA LYS A 25 19.45 -14.23 7.21
C LYS A 25 17.95 -14.37 6.95
N ILE A 26 17.36 -13.35 6.39
CA ILE A 26 15.98 -13.36 5.92
C ILE A 26 15.96 -14.01 4.53
N GLU A 27 15.46 -15.24 4.43
CA GLU A 27 15.41 -15.98 3.15
C GLU A 27 14.14 -15.68 2.36
N ILE A 28 13.04 -15.46 3.05
CA ILE A 28 11.72 -15.18 2.45
C ILE A 28 11.07 -14.05 3.25
N ILE A 29 10.49 -13.09 2.53
CA ILE A 29 9.59 -12.07 3.10
C ILE A 29 8.20 -12.32 2.53
N ARG A 30 7.26 -12.71 3.39
CA ARG A 30 5.85 -12.86 3.05
C ARG A 30 5.15 -11.52 3.24
N VAL A 31 4.74 -10.93 2.14
CA VAL A 31 4.08 -9.63 2.10
C VAL A 31 2.58 -9.81 1.93
N GLY A 32 1.79 -9.18 2.80
CA GLY A 32 0.35 -9.03 2.65
C GLY A 32 0.01 -7.74 1.91
N SER A 33 -0.89 -7.85 0.94
CA SER A 33 -1.48 -6.73 0.22
C SER A 33 -2.95 -7.03 -0.07
N ASP A 34 -3.81 -6.03 -0.08
CA ASP A 34 -5.22 -6.22 -0.41
C ASP A 34 -5.45 -6.32 -1.92
N CYS A 35 -4.48 -5.90 -2.73
CA CYS A 35 -4.53 -5.95 -4.19
C CYS A 35 -5.83 -5.38 -4.76
N GLY A 36 -6.32 -4.27 -4.19
CA GLY A 36 -7.58 -3.61 -4.55
C GLY A 36 -7.51 -2.09 -4.55
N TYR A 37 -6.30 -1.51 -4.62
CA TYR A 37 -6.03 -0.09 -4.50
C TYR A 37 -5.07 0.43 -5.57
N PRO A 38 -5.45 0.43 -6.87
CA PRO A 38 -4.61 0.97 -7.93
C PRO A 38 -4.43 2.50 -7.81
N PRO A 39 -3.26 3.05 -8.18
CA PRO A 39 -2.08 2.38 -8.72
C PRO A 39 -1.13 1.81 -7.65
N GLN A 40 -1.51 1.85 -6.38
CA GLN A 40 -0.66 1.38 -5.28
C GLN A 40 -0.49 -0.15 -5.33
N ASN A 41 -1.60 -0.88 -5.44
CA ASN A 41 -1.59 -2.34 -5.57
C ASN A 41 -2.89 -2.84 -6.20
N TRP A 42 -2.80 -3.83 -7.11
CA TRP A 42 -3.95 -4.48 -7.72
C TRP A 42 -3.62 -5.92 -8.11
N GLU A 43 -4.64 -6.70 -8.45
CA GLU A 43 -4.46 -8.05 -8.97
C GLU A 43 -4.72 -8.12 -10.47
N GLU A 44 -4.00 -9.04 -11.13
CA GLU A 44 -4.12 -9.36 -12.54
C GLU A 44 -4.23 -10.88 -12.72
N ASP A 45 -4.93 -11.32 -13.77
CA ASP A 45 -5.08 -12.74 -14.14
C ASP A 45 -4.04 -13.20 -15.17
N ARG A 46 -3.11 -12.30 -15.56
CA ARG A 46 -2.06 -12.55 -16.54
C ARG A 46 -0.68 -12.29 -15.98
N SER A 47 0.25 -13.22 -16.22
CA SER A 47 1.66 -13.05 -15.85
C SER A 47 2.34 -12.03 -16.76
N THR A 48 3.12 -11.15 -16.14
CA THR A 48 4.01 -10.18 -16.80
C THR A 48 5.42 -10.27 -16.23
N ASN A 49 6.38 -9.53 -16.79
CA ASN A 49 7.74 -9.47 -16.25
C ASN A 49 7.85 -8.65 -14.95
N SER A 50 6.81 -7.89 -14.61
CA SER A 50 6.80 -6.98 -13.46
C SER A 50 5.99 -7.49 -12.28
N ASN A 51 4.87 -8.17 -12.51
CA ASN A 51 4.01 -8.64 -11.43
C ASN A 51 4.57 -9.86 -10.68
N VAL A 52 4.00 -10.14 -9.52
CA VAL A 52 4.42 -11.23 -8.62
C VAL A 52 3.26 -12.19 -8.42
N PRO A 53 3.45 -13.52 -8.54
CA PRO A 53 2.39 -14.47 -8.26
C PRO A 53 1.80 -14.30 -6.86
N ILE A 54 0.47 -14.32 -6.74
CA ILE A 54 -0.23 -14.32 -5.45
C ILE A 54 -0.23 -15.76 -4.93
N SER A 55 0.52 -16.03 -3.86
CA SER A 55 0.78 -17.40 -3.39
C SER A 55 -0.45 -18.12 -2.86
N ASN A 56 -1.46 -17.39 -2.39
CA ASN A 56 -2.74 -17.93 -1.91
C ASN A 56 -3.89 -17.80 -2.92
N LYS A 57 -3.62 -17.39 -4.17
CA LYS A 57 -4.62 -17.28 -5.23
C LYS A 57 -4.01 -17.71 -6.57
N ALA A 58 -4.14 -18.99 -6.90
CA ALA A 58 -3.56 -19.56 -8.11
C ALA A 58 -4.06 -18.87 -9.39
N GLY A 59 -3.15 -18.60 -10.34
CA GLY A 59 -3.46 -17.95 -11.61
C GLY A 59 -3.59 -16.43 -11.53
N PHE A 60 -3.40 -15.82 -10.34
CA PHE A 60 -3.43 -14.37 -10.16
C PHE A 60 -2.08 -13.83 -9.70
N TYR A 61 -1.84 -12.56 -10.04
CA TYR A 61 -0.58 -11.86 -9.83
C TYR A 61 -0.85 -10.50 -9.19
N ALA A 62 0.01 -10.11 -8.27
CA ALA A 62 -0.01 -8.79 -7.65
C ALA A 62 0.89 -7.82 -8.44
N GLU A 63 0.38 -6.66 -8.74
CA GLU A 63 1.10 -5.54 -9.37
C GLU A 63 0.82 -4.26 -8.58
N GLY A 64 1.56 -3.20 -8.85
CA GLY A 64 1.38 -1.89 -8.23
C GLY A 64 2.63 -1.35 -7.59
N TYR A 65 2.59 -0.08 -7.21
CA TYR A 65 3.73 0.63 -6.62
C TYR A 65 4.23 -0.07 -5.34
N ASP A 66 3.32 -0.45 -4.44
CA ASP A 66 3.65 -1.17 -3.20
C ASP A 66 4.38 -2.49 -3.49
N ILE A 67 3.91 -3.23 -4.50
CA ILE A 67 4.49 -4.52 -4.89
C ILE A 67 5.88 -4.34 -5.48
N GLN A 68 6.08 -3.32 -6.31
CA GLN A 68 7.40 -3.01 -6.89
C GLN A 68 8.40 -2.54 -5.83
N ILE A 69 7.97 -1.75 -4.86
CA ILE A 69 8.80 -1.36 -3.70
C ILE A 69 9.13 -2.61 -2.86
N ALA A 70 8.15 -3.45 -2.51
CA ALA A 70 8.38 -4.69 -1.77
C ALA A 70 9.36 -5.63 -2.50
N ARG A 71 9.25 -5.73 -3.84
CA ARG A 71 10.16 -6.51 -4.67
C ARG A 71 11.59 -5.96 -4.63
N ARG A 72 11.75 -4.64 -4.69
CA ARG A 72 13.07 -3.99 -4.59
C ARG A 72 13.66 -4.19 -3.20
N VAL A 73 12.85 -4.01 -2.15
CA VAL A 73 13.26 -4.24 -0.75
C VAL A 73 13.72 -5.69 -0.55
N ALA A 74 12.93 -6.67 -0.98
CA ALA A 74 13.32 -8.08 -0.87
C ALA A 74 14.62 -8.37 -1.62
N GLY A 75 14.80 -7.82 -2.83
CA GLY A 75 16.05 -7.94 -3.60
C GLY A 75 17.25 -7.33 -2.89
N ASN A 76 17.13 -6.15 -2.30
CA ASN A 76 18.20 -5.48 -1.56
C ASN A 76 18.59 -6.26 -0.28
N ILE A 77 17.62 -6.90 0.39
CA ILE A 77 17.87 -7.78 1.55
C ILE A 77 18.48 -9.14 1.12
N GLY A 78 18.35 -9.52 -0.14
CA GLY A 78 18.71 -10.85 -0.65
C GLY A 78 17.70 -11.94 -0.31
N ALA A 79 16.44 -11.56 -0.09
CA ALA A 79 15.32 -12.44 0.24
C ALA A 79 14.43 -12.70 -0.97
N LYS A 80 13.73 -13.84 -0.95
CA LYS A 80 12.63 -14.12 -1.90
C LYS A 80 11.38 -13.38 -1.44
N LEU A 81 10.72 -12.67 -2.36
CA LEU A 81 9.41 -12.09 -2.12
C LEU A 81 8.32 -13.15 -2.35
N GLU A 82 7.42 -13.29 -1.39
CA GLU A 82 6.14 -14.00 -1.51
C GLU A 82 5.01 -13.01 -1.22
N VAL A 83 4.04 -12.87 -2.13
CA VAL A 83 2.89 -11.98 -1.95
C VAL A 83 1.65 -12.82 -1.65
N LYS A 84 0.90 -12.40 -0.62
CA LYS A 84 -0.43 -12.94 -0.27
C LYS A 84 -1.49 -11.85 -0.39
N LYS A 85 -2.57 -12.16 -1.09
CA LYS A 85 -3.75 -11.30 -1.07
C LYS A 85 -4.51 -11.51 0.23
N ILE A 86 -4.68 -10.44 1.00
CA ILE A 86 -5.37 -10.41 2.29
C ILE A 86 -6.37 -9.25 2.25
N ALA A 87 -7.59 -9.46 2.70
CA ALA A 87 -8.57 -8.37 2.80
C ALA A 87 -8.01 -7.22 3.65
N TRP A 88 -8.30 -5.98 3.29
CA TRP A 88 -7.77 -4.78 3.98
C TRP A 88 -8.01 -4.86 5.49
N SER A 89 -9.22 -5.20 5.91
CA SER A 89 -9.62 -5.35 7.33
C SER A 89 -8.83 -6.41 8.09
N ASP A 90 -8.25 -7.40 7.39
CA ASP A 90 -7.56 -8.55 7.97
C ASP A 90 -6.04 -8.44 8.00
N LEU A 91 -5.45 -7.42 7.35
CA LEU A 91 -3.99 -7.28 7.19
C LEU A 91 -3.23 -7.34 8.52
N PHE A 92 -3.65 -6.56 9.52
CA PHE A 92 -2.98 -6.57 10.83
C PHE A 92 -3.20 -7.87 11.61
N SER A 93 -4.36 -8.49 11.46
CA SER A 93 -4.62 -9.78 12.10
C SER A 93 -3.79 -10.89 11.48
N ALA A 94 -3.66 -10.94 10.15
CA ALA A 94 -2.77 -11.87 9.43
C ALA A 94 -1.29 -11.65 9.79
N LEU A 95 -0.87 -10.38 9.93
CA LEU A 95 0.48 -10.02 10.39
C LEU A 95 0.74 -10.59 11.80
N ASN A 96 -0.20 -10.41 12.72
CA ASN A 96 -0.07 -10.88 14.10
C ASN A 96 -0.14 -12.41 14.22
N ARG A 97 -0.92 -13.09 13.36
CA ARG A 97 -0.95 -14.56 13.26
C ARG A 97 0.26 -15.17 12.53
N ARG A 98 1.22 -14.35 12.06
CA ARG A 98 2.41 -14.78 11.31
C ARG A 98 2.11 -15.44 9.96
N GLU A 99 0.97 -15.16 9.38
CA GLU A 99 0.65 -15.59 8.01
C GLU A 99 1.44 -14.78 6.97
N ILE A 100 1.79 -13.55 7.33
CA ILE A 100 2.65 -12.62 6.59
C ILE A 100 3.70 -12.02 7.54
N ASP A 101 4.77 -11.48 6.99
CA ASP A 101 5.87 -10.87 7.75
C ASP A 101 5.85 -9.35 7.69
N ALA A 102 5.35 -8.81 6.59
CA ALA A 102 5.19 -7.38 6.37
C ALA A 102 3.90 -7.08 5.61
N VAL A 103 3.40 -5.85 5.73
CA VAL A 103 2.28 -5.34 4.94
C VAL A 103 2.79 -4.21 4.04
N PHE A 104 2.52 -4.34 2.73
CA PHE A 104 2.72 -3.31 1.72
C PHE A 104 1.39 -3.12 0.99
N SER A 105 0.60 -2.15 1.40
CA SER A 105 -0.79 -1.99 0.96
C SER A 105 -1.32 -0.55 1.12
N GLY A 106 -0.51 0.44 0.78
CA GLY A 106 -0.90 1.84 0.90
C GLY A 106 -1.15 2.29 2.35
N LEU A 107 -0.47 1.65 3.31
CA LEU A 107 -0.67 1.93 4.74
C LEU A 107 -0.10 3.28 5.16
N LEU A 108 -0.85 3.97 6.01
CA LEU A 108 -0.41 5.18 6.70
C LEU A 108 -0.14 4.87 8.17
N ASP A 109 0.88 5.49 8.74
CA ASP A 109 1.36 5.31 10.10
C ASP A 109 0.50 6.05 11.15
N THR A 110 -0.82 5.94 11.04
CA THR A 110 -1.75 6.59 11.98
C THR A 110 -1.55 6.10 13.41
N LYS A 111 -2.01 6.89 14.40
CA LYS A 111 -1.94 6.49 15.80
C LYS A 111 -2.59 5.12 16.03
N ALA A 112 -3.77 4.88 15.45
CA ALA A 112 -4.48 3.61 15.59
C ALA A 112 -3.72 2.43 14.95
N HIS A 113 -3.06 2.65 13.81
CA HIS A 113 -2.23 1.62 13.18
C HIS A 113 -0.96 1.34 13.98
N LYS A 114 -0.31 2.37 14.54
CA LYS A 114 0.87 2.23 15.42
C LYS A 114 0.56 1.46 16.72
N GLU A 115 -0.69 1.41 17.13
CA GLU A 115 -1.11 0.54 18.24
C GLU A 115 -1.07 -0.95 17.87
N GLN A 116 -1.16 -1.30 16.57
CA GLN A 116 -1.24 -2.67 16.08
C GLN A 116 0.09 -3.21 15.51
N ALA A 117 0.94 -2.34 14.93
CA ALA A 117 2.17 -2.73 14.25
C ALA A 117 3.29 -1.69 14.45
N ALA A 118 4.52 -2.04 14.04
CA ALA A 118 5.63 -1.12 13.84
C ALA A 118 5.68 -0.72 12.35
N PHE A 119 6.06 0.52 12.09
CA PHE A 119 6.06 1.11 10.75
C PHE A 119 7.46 1.45 10.30
N THR A 120 7.73 1.27 9.02
CA THR A 120 8.96 1.69 8.36
C THR A 120 8.99 3.20 8.15
N GLU A 121 10.12 3.71 7.68
CA GLU A 121 10.19 5.01 7.03
C GLU A 121 9.26 5.02 5.80
N THR A 122 8.81 6.21 5.43
CA THR A 122 7.92 6.38 4.26
C THR A 122 8.64 6.05 2.95
N TYR A 123 7.94 5.35 2.07
CA TYR A 123 8.39 5.13 0.69
C TYR A 123 7.56 5.89 -0.34
N GLU A 124 6.66 6.76 0.10
CA GLU A 124 5.85 7.60 -0.78
C GLU A 124 6.71 8.52 -1.66
N VAL A 125 6.28 8.74 -2.90
CA VAL A 125 7.02 9.54 -3.88
C VAL A 125 6.78 11.04 -3.68
N ARG A 126 5.57 11.40 -3.31
CA ARG A 126 5.11 12.79 -3.19
C ARG A 126 4.07 12.93 -2.07
N LYS A 127 3.91 14.16 -1.58
CA LYS A 127 2.86 14.45 -0.62
C LYS A 127 1.49 14.11 -1.18
N THR A 128 0.76 13.27 -0.46
CA THR A 128 -0.61 12.88 -0.81
C THR A 128 -1.58 14.06 -0.75
N GLU A 129 -2.46 14.17 -1.73
CA GLU A 129 -3.62 15.06 -1.72
C GLU A 129 -4.89 14.20 -1.69
N TYR A 130 -5.89 14.60 -0.91
CA TYR A 130 -7.22 14.00 -0.99
C TYR A 130 -8.09 14.74 -2.00
N VAL A 131 -8.81 13.95 -2.77
CA VAL A 131 -9.68 14.43 -3.85
C VAL A 131 -11.05 13.76 -3.77
N LEU A 132 -12.05 14.40 -4.34
CA LEU A 132 -13.36 13.78 -4.50
C LEU A 132 -13.54 13.30 -5.94
N LEU A 133 -14.07 12.10 -6.11
CA LEU A 133 -14.57 11.58 -7.37
C LEU A 133 -16.09 11.65 -7.37
N MET A 134 -16.68 12.33 -8.34
CA MET A 134 -18.12 12.52 -8.42
C MET A 134 -18.61 12.34 -9.86
N ASN A 135 -19.88 12.05 -10.05
CA ASN A 135 -20.46 12.03 -11.39
C ASN A 135 -20.31 13.41 -12.06
N LYS A 136 -19.97 13.44 -13.35
CA LYS A 136 -19.74 14.68 -14.12
C LYS A 136 -20.91 15.66 -14.07
N GLY A 137 -22.15 15.15 -14.00
CA GLY A 137 -23.37 15.94 -13.86
C GLY A 137 -23.72 16.38 -12.43
N SER A 138 -22.89 16.05 -11.43
CA SER A 138 -23.16 16.42 -10.06
C SER A 138 -23.15 17.94 -9.87
N ARG A 139 -24.10 18.45 -9.09
CA ARG A 139 -24.16 19.87 -8.67
C ARG A 139 -22.88 20.34 -7.92
N TYR A 140 -22.11 19.39 -7.43
CA TYR A 140 -20.85 19.65 -6.72
C TYR A 140 -19.64 19.76 -7.66
N SER A 141 -19.77 19.35 -8.93
CA SER A 141 -18.63 19.20 -9.86
C SER A 141 -17.85 20.48 -10.17
N VAL A 142 -18.35 21.64 -9.79
CA VAL A 142 -17.72 22.96 -9.98
C VAL A 142 -17.21 23.58 -8.68
N ARG A 143 -17.43 22.92 -7.55
CA ARG A 143 -17.04 23.41 -6.22
C ARG A 143 -15.52 23.27 -6.00
N LYS A 144 -14.95 24.12 -5.15
CA LYS A 144 -13.49 24.16 -4.95
C LYS A 144 -13.03 24.26 -3.49
N ARG A 145 -13.97 24.32 -2.55
CA ARG A 145 -13.67 24.34 -1.12
C ARG A 145 -14.45 23.23 -0.46
N ILE A 146 -13.87 22.55 0.54
CA ILE A 146 -14.57 21.47 1.23
C ILE A 146 -15.87 21.94 1.89
N ASP A 147 -15.93 23.18 2.36
CA ASP A 147 -17.15 23.79 2.95
C ASP A 147 -18.31 23.84 1.95
N ASP A 148 -18.02 23.91 0.65
CA ASP A 148 -19.04 23.99 -0.41
C ASP A 148 -19.78 22.65 -0.62
N PHE A 149 -19.32 21.58 0.04
CA PHE A 149 -19.90 20.23 -0.04
C PHE A 149 -20.77 19.90 1.17
N ALA A 150 -21.21 20.89 1.93
CA ALA A 150 -22.06 20.68 3.11
C ALA A 150 -23.27 19.77 2.80
N GLY A 151 -23.46 18.74 3.63
CA GLY A 151 -24.56 17.78 3.50
C GLY A 151 -24.39 16.74 2.40
N VAL A 152 -23.24 16.67 1.74
CA VAL A 152 -22.92 15.64 0.72
C VAL A 152 -22.93 14.23 1.35
N VAL A 153 -23.31 13.23 0.57
CA VAL A 153 -23.18 11.81 0.95
C VAL A 153 -21.93 11.25 0.29
N LEU A 154 -20.92 10.90 1.08
CA LEU A 154 -19.65 10.39 0.58
C LEU A 154 -19.41 8.95 0.99
N ILE A 155 -18.73 8.23 0.11
CA ILE A 155 -18.23 6.87 0.36
C ILE A 155 -16.69 6.88 0.40
N ALA A 156 -16.13 6.03 1.24
CA ALA A 156 -14.70 5.77 1.30
C ALA A 156 -14.44 4.29 1.58
N ARG A 157 -13.18 3.87 1.52
CA ARG A 157 -12.79 2.51 1.91
C ARG A 157 -12.89 2.35 3.43
N THR A 158 -13.41 1.20 3.85
CA THR A 158 -13.61 0.83 5.24
C THR A 158 -12.31 0.94 6.06
N GLY A 159 -12.38 1.60 7.22
CA GLY A 159 -11.29 1.69 8.18
C GLY A 159 -10.07 2.49 7.70
N THR A 160 -10.23 3.33 6.67
CA THR A 160 -9.15 4.17 6.15
C THR A 160 -9.22 5.59 6.69
N THR A 161 -8.12 6.33 6.53
CA THR A 161 -8.07 7.77 6.83
C THR A 161 -8.99 8.59 5.91
N PHE A 162 -9.37 8.05 4.74
CA PHE A 162 -10.36 8.67 3.86
C PHE A 162 -11.74 8.70 4.53
N GLU A 163 -12.16 7.57 5.12
CA GLU A 163 -13.42 7.49 5.83
C GLU A 163 -13.49 8.52 6.96
N ALA A 164 -12.46 8.59 7.81
CA ALA A 164 -12.38 9.59 8.87
C ALA A 164 -12.31 11.04 8.35
N ALA A 165 -11.74 11.27 7.18
CA ALA A 165 -11.60 12.60 6.61
C ALA A 165 -12.93 13.17 6.06
N ILE A 166 -13.95 12.35 5.82
CA ILE A 166 -15.30 12.80 5.44
C ILE A 166 -15.85 13.77 6.48
N ASP A 167 -15.56 13.56 7.76
CA ASP A 167 -16.03 14.40 8.87
C ASP A 167 -15.46 15.83 8.85
N GLN A 168 -14.45 16.11 8.02
CA GLN A 168 -13.94 17.46 7.82
C GLN A 168 -14.90 18.33 6.97
N ILE A 169 -15.86 17.72 6.27
CA ILE A 169 -16.87 18.44 5.48
C ILE A 169 -18.09 18.70 6.37
N PRO A 170 -18.52 19.96 6.57
CA PRO A 170 -19.63 20.28 7.44
C PRO A 170 -20.93 19.55 7.06
N GLY A 171 -21.45 18.74 7.98
CA GLY A 171 -22.71 18.01 7.77
C GLY A 171 -22.67 16.94 6.67
N ALA A 172 -21.48 16.53 6.21
CA ALA A 172 -21.37 15.37 5.30
C ALA A 172 -21.94 14.10 5.95
N LYS A 173 -22.44 13.21 5.12
CA LYS A 173 -22.97 11.92 5.53
C LYS A 173 -22.12 10.81 4.96
N HIS A 174 -21.91 9.75 5.74
CA HIS A 174 -21.23 8.54 5.29
C HIS A 174 -22.23 7.62 4.58
N ALA A 175 -21.95 7.27 3.34
CA ALA A 175 -22.54 6.08 2.73
C ALA A 175 -21.87 4.82 3.32
N PRO A 176 -22.51 3.64 3.26
CA PRO A 176 -21.88 2.40 3.69
C PRO A 176 -20.55 2.18 2.97
N SER A 177 -19.45 2.11 3.75
CA SER A 177 -18.09 1.95 3.24
C SER A 177 -17.88 0.56 2.59
N VAL A 178 -16.84 0.43 1.77
CA VAL A 178 -16.49 -0.77 1.02
C VAL A 178 -15.01 -1.09 1.12
N GLU A 179 -14.63 -2.32 0.81
CA GLU A 179 -13.24 -2.80 0.95
C GLU A 179 -12.34 -2.37 -0.22
N ASN A 180 -12.88 -2.19 -1.43
CA ASN A 180 -12.09 -1.90 -2.63
C ASN A 180 -12.60 -0.70 -3.43
N VAL A 181 -11.71 -0.17 -4.29
CA VAL A 181 -11.97 1.04 -5.07
C VAL A 181 -13.03 0.81 -6.15
N ASP A 182 -13.03 -0.36 -6.79
CA ASP A 182 -13.96 -0.64 -7.90
C ASP A 182 -15.43 -0.63 -7.42
N ASP A 183 -15.72 -1.28 -6.29
CA ASP A 183 -17.05 -1.26 -5.68
C ASP A 183 -17.47 0.15 -5.23
N MET A 184 -16.50 0.93 -4.75
CA MET A 184 -16.73 2.33 -4.39
C MET A 184 -17.14 3.17 -5.60
N MET A 185 -16.46 3.00 -6.74
CA MET A 185 -16.79 3.72 -7.99
C MET A 185 -18.16 3.30 -8.53
N LYS A 186 -18.49 2.00 -8.52
CA LYS A 186 -19.81 1.49 -8.92
C LYS A 186 -20.93 2.13 -8.12
N LYS A 187 -20.76 2.27 -6.79
CA LYS A 187 -21.76 2.94 -5.94
C LYS A 187 -21.95 4.42 -6.25
N VAL A 188 -20.85 5.14 -6.55
CA VAL A 188 -20.95 6.55 -6.99
C VAL A 188 -21.67 6.65 -8.35
N ILE A 189 -21.34 5.79 -9.31
CA ILE A 189 -21.99 5.76 -10.63
C ILE A 189 -23.48 5.43 -10.52
N ALA A 190 -23.84 4.52 -9.61
CA ALA A 190 -25.23 4.13 -9.33
C ALA A 190 -25.99 5.19 -8.49
N HIS A 191 -25.37 6.30 -8.12
CA HIS A 191 -25.94 7.35 -7.25
C HIS A 191 -26.31 6.87 -5.83
N GLU A 192 -25.69 5.80 -5.34
CA GLU A 192 -25.81 5.36 -3.94
C GLU A 192 -24.99 6.26 -2.99
N ALA A 193 -24.03 6.99 -3.54
CA ALA A 193 -23.32 8.09 -2.90
C ALA A 193 -23.16 9.25 -3.90
N ASP A 194 -23.04 10.49 -3.40
CA ASP A 194 -22.79 11.66 -4.25
C ASP A 194 -21.36 11.65 -4.80
N GLY A 195 -20.42 11.07 -4.05
CA GLY A 195 -19.02 10.98 -4.46
C GLY A 195 -18.21 10.06 -3.56
N ALA A 196 -16.97 9.81 -3.99
CA ALA A 196 -15.98 9.04 -3.24
C ALA A 196 -14.78 9.89 -2.84
N LEU A 197 -14.23 9.66 -1.64
CA LEU A 197 -13.02 10.29 -1.15
C LEU A 197 -11.83 9.34 -1.33
N VAL A 198 -10.82 9.78 -2.09
CA VAL A 198 -9.61 9.01 -2.42
C VAL A 198 -8.38 9.91 -2.44
N ASP A 199 -7.18 9.33 -2.56
CA ASP A 199 -5.98 10.09 -2.90
C ASP A 199 -5.94 10.49 -4.38
N ILE A 200 -5.05 11.43 -4.70
CA ILE A 200 -4.95 12.00 -6.04
C ILE A 200 -4.53 11.01 -7.11
N ASP A 201 -3.69 10.02 -6.80
CA ASP A 201 -3.21 9.06 -7.80
C ASP A 201 -4.32 8.05 -8.12
N THR A 202 -5.02 7.54 -7.11
CA THR A 202 -6.27 6.77 -7.28
C THR A 202 -7.34 7.59 -8.01
N GLY A 203 -7.48 8.87 -7.66
CA GLY A 203 -8.42 9.78 -8.34
C GLY A 203 -8.15 9.90 -9.84
N ARG A 204 -6.90 10.06 -10.24
CA ARG A 204 -6.48 10.11 -11.67
C ARG A 204 -6.74 8.80 -12.40
N SER A 205 -6.43 7.67 -11.75
CA SER A 205 -6.70 6.36 -12.30
C SER A 205 -8.20 6.16 -12.53
N CYS A 206 -9.01 6.39 -11.50
CA CYS A 206 -10.47 6.24 -11.58
C CYS A 206 -11.12 7.19 -12.61
N GLU A 207 -10.69 8.45 -12.70
CA GLU A 207 -11.24 9.40 -13.69
C GLU A 207 -11.02 8.89 -15.12
N LYS A 208 -9.95 8.15 -15.34
CA LYS A 208 -9.62 7.56 -16.63
C LYS A 208 -10.37 6.25 -16.88
N THR A 209 -10.46 5.40 -15.87
CA THR A 209 -11.17 4.10 -15.96
C THR A 209 -12.67 4.26 -16.05
N TYR A 210 -13.22 5.27 -15.38
CA TYR A 210 -14.66 5.53 -15.30
C TYR A 210 -15.00 6.88 -15.94
N PRO A 211 -15.27 6.93 -17.27
CA PRO A 211 -15.45 8.19 -18.01
C PRO A 211 -16.61 9.06 -17.52
N HIS A 212 -17.54 8.50 -16.74
CA HIS A 212 -18.67 9.23 -16.14
C HIS A 212 -18.28 10.01 -14.89
N LEU A 213 -17.13 9.71 -14.30
CA LEU A 213 -16.63 10.37 -13.10
C LEU A 213 -15.74 11.57 -13.44
N LYS A 214 -15.66 12.50 -12.51
CA LYS A 214 -14.80 13.66 -12.52
C LYS A 214 -14.10 13.79 -11.18
N MET A 215 -12.80 13.98 -11.25
CA MET A 215 -12.01 14.29 -10.07
C MET A 215 -12.11 15.78 -9.74
N ILE A 216 -12.38 16.08 -8.47
CA ILE A 216 -12.40 17.43 -7.91
C ILE A 216 -11.20 17.59 -7.01
N ARG A 217 -10.29 18.49 -7.40
CA ARG A 217 -9.14 18.91 -6.61
C ARG A 217 -9.44 20.20 -5.89
N PHE A 218 -8.82 20.36 -4.74
CA PHE A 218 -8.94 21.55 -3.93
C PHE A 218 -7.68 22.41 -4.06
N PRO A 219 -7.80 23.75 -4.17
CA PRO A 219 -6.67 24.64 -4.07
C PRO A 219 -5.99 24.49 -2.68
N GLU A 220 -4.72 24.85 -2.60
CA GLU A 220 -3.96 24.79 -1.36
C GLU A 220 -4.70 25.49 -0.21
N GLY A 221 -4.77 24.83 0.95
CA GLY A 221 -5.47 25.31 2.13
C GLY A 221 -7.00 25.35 2.03
N LYS A 222 -7.61 24.81 0.94
CA LYS A 222 -9.07 24.76 0.76
C LYS A 222 -9.63 23.33 0.77
N GLY A 223 -8.74 22.33 0.85
CA GLY A 223 -9.06 20.90 0.88
C GLY A 223 -8.93 20.30 2.27
N PHE A 224 -8.70 18.99 2.27
CA PHE A 224 -8.56 18.20 3.50
C PHE A 224 -7.24 18.44 4.21
N THR A 225 -7.27 18.34 5.54
CA THR A 225 -6.07 18.34 6.38
C THR A 225 -5.64 16.89 6.61
N LEU A 226 -4.39 16.57 6.31
CA LEU A 226 -3.85 15.23 6.40
C LEU A 226 -2.84 15.13 7.54
N PRO A 227 -3.12 14.31 8.58
CA PRO A 227 -2.29 14.28 9.80
C PRO A 227 -1.16 13.22 9.76
N TYR A 228 -0.67 12.83 8.59
CA TYR A 228 0.33 11.77 8.43
C TYR A 228 1.44 12.15 7.44
N THR A 229 2.54 11.38 7.49
CA THR A 229 3.77 11.68 6.76
C THR A 229 3.87 11.04 5.38
N GLY A 230 3.15 9.95 5.12
CA GLY A 230 3.16 9.24 3.84
C GLY A 230 2.95 7.73 4.00
N ILE A 231 3.00 7.02 2.87
CA ILE A 231 2.80 5.57 2.80
C ILE A 231 4.03 4.85 3.37
N CYS A 232 3.79 3.90 4.28
CA CYS A 232 4.79 3.09 4.96
C CYS A 232 4.44 1.60 4.88
N ALA A 233 5.44 0.72 5.05
CA ALA A 233 5.20 -0.68 5.32
C ALA A 233 5.02 -0.91 6.83
N ALA A 234 4.33 -2.00 7.19
CA ALA A 234 4.17 -2.39 8.57
C ALA A 234 4.74 -3.79 8.83
N VAL A 235 5.33 -3.98 10.00
CA VAL A 235 5.81 -5.27 10.52
C VAL A 235 5.30 -5.47 11.95
N ARG A 236 5.40 -6.70 12.47
CA ARG A 236 5.08 -6.94 13.90
C ARG A 236 5.98 -6.11 14.81
N LYS A 237 5.45 -5.54 15.87
CA LYS A 237 6.20 -4.69 16.83
C LYS A 237 7.47 -5.32 17.40
N ARG A 238 7.51 -6.64 17.51
CA ARG A 238 8.67 -7.39 18.04
C ARG A 238 9.73 -7.72 17.00
N ASP A 239 9.40 -7.58 15.71
CA ASP A 239 10.30 -8.00 14.63
C ASP A 239 11.24 -6.83 14.22
N LYS A 240 11.99 -6.31 15.21
CA LYS A 240 12.87 -5.16 15.04
C LYS A 240 13.92 -5.38 13.95
N HIS A 241 14.51 -6.58 13.90
CA HIS A 241 15.49 -6.93 12.87
C HIS A 241 14.91 -6.81 11.44
N LEU A 242 13.68 -7.30 11.22
CA LEU A 242 13.02 -7.16 9.92
C LEU A 242 12.70 -5.69 9.61
N LEU A 243 12.27 -4.91 10.61
CA LEU A 243 12.03 -3.47 10.45
C LEU A 243 13.28 -2.72 10.02
N GLU A 244 14.40 -2.97 10.68
CA GLU A 244 15.70 -2.37 10.38
C GLU A 244 16.20 -2.77 8.98
N ALA A 245 16.06 -4.05 8.62
CA ALA A 245 16.43 -4.56 7.30
C ALA A 245 15.59 -3.91 6.18
N ILE A 246 14.27 -3.77 6.38
CA ILE A 246 13.39 -3.10 5.41
C ILE A 246 13.75 -1.61 5.30
N ASN A 247 13.98 -0.90 6.41
CA ASN A 247 14.35 0.51 6.38
C ASN A 247 15.67 0.74 5.64
N SER A 248 16.71 -0.06 5.93
CA SER A 248 17.98 0.00 5.21
C SER A 248 17.79 -0.25 3.71
N ALA A 249 16.99 -1.26 3.35
CA ALA A 249 16.69 -1.54 1.95
C ALA A 249 15.88 -0.42 1.26
N LEU A 250 15.03 0.31 2.00
CA LEU A 250 14.30 1.48 1.49
C LEU A 250 15.22 2.68 1.28
N GLU A 251 16.23 2.89 2.13
CA GLU A 251 17.25 3.95 1.95
C GLU A 251 18.02 3.78 0.64
N ASP A 252 18.27 2.54 0.23
CA ASP A 252 18.95 2.21 -1.04
C ASP A 252 18.08 2.52 -2.29
N ILE A 253 16.78 2.82 -2.12
CA ILE A 253 15.90 3.20 -3.22
C ILE A 253 15.82 4.73 -3.29
N SER A 254 16.57 5.32 -4.21
CA SER A 254 16.63 6.78 -4.34
C SER A 254 15.24 7.39 -4.66
N PRO A 255 15.00 8.67 -4.31
CA PRO A 255 13.76 9.37 -4.68
C PRO A 255 13.46 9.32 -6.18
N ARG A 256 14.52 9.37 -7.02
CA ARG A 256 14.41 9.26 -8.47
C ARG A 256 13.98 7.86 -8.90
N ASP A 257 14.43 6.80 -8.23
CA ASP A 257 14.02 5.44 -8.51
C ASP A 257 12.59 5.20 -8.08
N ARG A 258 12.19 5.70 -6.91
CA ARG A 258 10.79 5.66 -6.45
C ARG A 258 9.86 6.34 -7.46
N GLN A 259 10.23 7.53 -7.96
CA GLN A 259 9.44 8.21 -9.00
C GLN A 259 9.36 7.38 -10.29
N ARG A 260 10.47 6.80 -10.74
CA ARG A 260 10.50 5.92 -11.93
C ARG A 260 9.61 4.69 -11.77
N ILE A 261 9.63 4.08 -10.57
CA ILE A 261 8.74 2.93 -10.24
C ILE A 261 7.28 3.36 -10.33
N MET A 262 6.91 4.50 -9.72
CA MET A 262 5.54 5.02 -9.76
C MET A 262 5.09 5.30 -11.20
N ASP A 263 5.90 6.01 -11.99
CA ASP A 263 5.57 6.35 -13.38
C ASP A 263 5.37 5.10 -14.24
N ALA A 264 6.25 4.09 -14.08
CA ALA A 264 6.13 2.82 -14.78
C ALA A 264 4.89 2.03 -14.31
N THR A 265 4.55 2.10 -13.04
CA THR A 265 3.36 1.45 -12.48
C THR A 265 2.06 2.07 -13.04
N ILE A 266 1.99 3.39 -13.06
CA ILE A 266 0.85 4.11 -13.66
C ILE A 266 0.71 3.77 -15.15
N ALA A 267 1.82 3.66 -15.89
CA ALA A 267 1.77 3.29 -17.30
C ALA A 267 1.21 1.87 -17.51
N ARG A 268 1.62 0.89 -16.69
CA ARG A 268 1.12 -0.50 -16.75
C ARG A 268 -0.35 -0.61 -16.39
N GLU A 269 -0.79 0.08 -15.36
CA GLU A 269 -2.21 0.14 -15.01
C GLU A 269 -3.04 0.62 -16.21
N TRP A 270 -2.56 1.62 -16.92
CA TRP A 270 -3.25 2.16 -18.10
C TRP A 270 -3.26 1.21 -19.31
N GLU A 271 -2.20 0.42 -19.49
CA GLU A 271 -2.16 -0.62 -20.53
C GLU A 271 -3.17 -1.73 -20.20
N ASN A 272 -3.26 -2.14 -18.94
CA ASN A 272 -4.20 -3.14 -18.49
C ASN A 272 -5.65 -2.71 -18.72
N LEU A 273 -6.00 -1.48 -18.35
CA LEU A 273 -7.34 -0.92 -18.52
C LEU A 273 -7.79 -0.75 -19.99
N ARG A 274 -6.87 -0.69 -20.95
CA ARG A 274 -7.22 -0.60 -22.41
C ARG A 274 -7.57 -1.93 -23.04
N GLN A 275 -7.35 -3.02 -22.36
CA GLN A 275 -7.55 -4.37 -22.89
C GLN A 275 -8.92 -4.96 -22.52
N TYR A 276 -9.68 -4.24 -21.71
CA TYR A 276 -11.07 -4.51 -21.33
C TYR A 276 -12.01 -3.42 -21.94
#